data_75f2a2740a24abcceb26a70c81ccea6b
#
_entry.id   75f2a2740a24abcceb26a70c81ccea6b
#
_cell.length_a   1.000
_cell.length_b   1.000
_cell.length_c   1.000
_cell.angle_alpha   90.00
_cell.angle_beta   90.00
_cell.angle_gamma   90.00
#
_symmetry.space_group_name_H-M   'P 1'
#
loop_
_entity.id
_entity.type
_entity.pdbx_description
1 polymer ?
#
loop_
_entity_poly.entity_id
_entity_poly.type
_entity_poly.pdbx_seq_one_letter_code
_entity_poly.pdbx_strand_id
1 'polypeptide(L)'
;MVQKQKQSFIKPFIKPVGWWPVMLATTMAVATGVVTFYTFSRFQLSSKVEPVATSSSSSKMTAIAALGRLEPQGEVIRLSAPDSQGGVRVTKLMVNKGDKVRQGQVVAILDTYFPRLAALEKAQQQVLVAQASLNQVKAGAKDGDISAQKATIARLEAELRGETSAQQATIARLEAEWRNAESENQRYQQLYKEGAISASDADTKRLRLDTVQQQLNEAKASLKRSIETLQKQLTEGKARLKSIAEVRPTDIAAAQADVESAVASVNQAKAEWDLSLVRSPITGQIMKINAWPGEVIGTTGIADLGRTQQMYVVAEVYETDIKKVRIGQSAIITSDALPGKLRGKVADIGLQIGKQNIFNNNPQADTDNKIVDVKIRIDNLQDNQQVAGFTDLQVEVLIYI
;
A
#
# COMPACT_ATOMS: atom_id res chain seq x y z
N MET A 1 -46.34 -56.84 1.29
CA MET A 1 -46.09 -58.13 1.92
C MET A 1 -45.58 -57.90 3.32
N VAL A 2 -46.43 -58.15 4.26
CA VAL A 2 -46.29 -57.96 5.72
C VAL A 2 -45.83 -59.28 6.33
N GLN A 3 -44.75 -59.30 7.07
CA GLN A 3 -44.44 -60.42 7.96
C GLN A 3 -44.35 -59.94 9.40
N LYS A 4 -45.35 -60.31 10.14
CA LYS A 4 -45.46 -60.28 11.60
C LYS A 4 -44.48 -61.27 12.21
N GLN A 5 -43.67 -60.92 13.16
CA GLN A 5 -42.94 -61.81 14.05
C GLN A 5 -43.56 -61.79 15.44
N LYS A 6 -43.92 -62.99 15.90
CA LYS A 6 -44.56 -63.26 17.16
C LYS A 6 -43.61 -63.07 18.35
N GLN A 7 -44.08 -62.42 19.38
CA GLN A 7 -43.50 -62.44 20.72
C GLN A 7 -43.94 -63.70 21.42
N SER A 8 -43.00 -64.48 21.94
CA SER A 8 -43.25 -65.62 22.88
C SER A 8 -43.01 -65.13 24.30
N PHE A 9 -44.07 -65.18 25.11
CA PHE A 9 -44.03 -64.96 26.56
C PHE A 9 -43.50 -66.21 27.27
N ILE A 10 -42.41 -66.10 28.02
CA ILE A 10 -41.94 -67.13 28.97
C ILE A 10 -42.39 -66.70 30.36
N LYS A 11 -43.23 -67.50 31.02
CA LYS A 11 -43.62 -67.31 32.41
C LYS A 11 -42.53 -67.92 33.33
N PRO A 12 -42.09 -67.19 34.38
CA PRO A 12 -41.23 -67.82 35.39
C PRO A 12 -42.01 -68.66 36.38
N PHE A 13 -41.51 -69.86 36.60
CA PHE A 13 -41.98 -70.83 37.63
C PHE A 13 -41.37 -70.44 38.98
N ILE A 14 -42.18 -70.02 39.95
CA ILE A 14 -41.74 -69.76 41.31
C ILE A 14 -42.06 -70.97 42.17
N LYS A 15 -41.04 -71.70 42.71
CA LYS A 15 -41.18 -72.73 43.76
C LYS A 15 -41.14 -72.02 45.12
N PRO A 16 -41.97 -72.49 46.11
CA PRO A 16 -41.96 -71.92 47.46
C PRO A 16 -40.71 -72.37 48.22
N VAL A 17 -40.00 -71.43 48.81
CA VAL A 17 -38.83 -71.61 49.66
C VAL A 17 -39.34 -71.77 51.10
N GLY A 18 -38.92 -72.84 51.72
CA GLY A 18 -39.30 -73.15 53.07
C GLY A 18 -38.80 -72.15 54.13
N TRP A 19 -39.56 -72.01 55.19
CA TRP A 19 -39.45 -70.99 56.25
C TRP A 19 -38.18 -71.07 57.12
N TRP A 20 -37.35 -72.09 56.94
CA TRP A 20 -36.15 -72.30 57.74
C TRP A 20 -34.97 -71.32 57.55
N PRO A 21 -34.67 -70.80 56.41
CA PRO A 21 -33.57 -69.84 56.29
C PRO A 21 -33.89 -68.46 56.88
N VAL A 22 -35.14 -68.07 57.10
CA VAL A 22 -35.50 -66.75 57.69
C VAL A 22 -35.18 -66.69 59.17
N MET A 23 -35.31 -67.80 59.92
CA MET A 23 -34.95 -67.85 61.34
C MET A 23 -33.44 -67.75 61.59
N LEU A 24 -32.59 -68.24 60.69
CA LEU A 24 -31.13 -68.16 60.82
C LEU A 24 -30.59 -66.80 60.49
N ALA A 25 -31.20 -66.03 59.59
CA ALA A 25 -30.82 -64.68 59.23
C ALA A 25 -31.15 -63.66 60.36
N THR A 26 -32.23 -63.86 61.12
CA THR A 26 -32.61 -62.96 62.21
C THR A 26 -31.70 -63.09 63.43
N THR A 27 -31.21 -64.27 63.75
CA THR A 27 -30.28 -64.49 64.88
C THR A 27 -28.90 -63.98 64.58
N MET A 28 -28.43 -63.97 63.33
CA MET A 28 -27.15 -63.43 62.94
C MET A 28 -27.15 -61.90 62.91
N ALA A 29 -28.26 -61.25 62.51
CA ALA A 29 -28.41 -59.77 62.55
C ALA A 29 -28.43 -59.24 63.97
N VAL A 30 -28.98 -59.90 64.95
CA VAL A 30 -28.99 -59.51 66.37
C VAL A 30 -27.58 -59.63 66.98
N ALA A 31 -26.82 -60.66 66.66
CA ALA A 31 -25.46 -60.87 67.14
C ALA A 31 -24.48 -59.82 66.61
N THR A 32 -24.59 -59.43 65.34
CA THR A 32 -23.77 -58.38 64.76
C THR A 32 -24.13 -56.99 65.29
N GLY A 33 -25.40 -56.72 65.56
CA GLY A 33 -25.84 -55.43 66.19
C GLY A 33 -25.29 -55.21 67.60
N VAL A 34 -25.21 -56.25 68.40
CA VAL A 34 -24.67 -56.18 69.78
C VAL A 34 -23.15 -55.99 69.80
N VAL A 35 -22.41 -56.60 68.87
CA VAL A 35 -20.95 -56.42 68.74
C VAL A 35 -20.58 -55.03 68.24
N THR A 36 -21.31 -54.49 67.30
CA THR A 36 -21.07 -53.11 66.81
C THR A 36 -21.43 -52.04 67.83
N PHE A 37 -22.47 -52.25 68.59
CA PHE A 37 -22.84 -51.35 69.71
C PHE A 37 -21.78 -51.35 70.85
N TYR A 38 -21.25 -52.54 71.20
CA TYR A 38 -20.25 -52.68 72.24
C TYR A 38 -18.87 -52.12 71.85
N THR A 39 -18.49 -52.21 70.58
CA THR A 39 -17.26 -51.60 70.09
C THR A 39 -17.38 -50.06 69.91
N PHE A 40 -18.55 -49.56 69.56
CA PHE A 40 -18.81 -48.15 69.45
C PHE A 40 -18.82 -47.43 70.83
N SER A 41 -19.35 -48.08 71.88
CA SER A 41 -19.37 -47.49 73.24
C SER A 41 -18.00 -47.51 73.94
N ARG A 42 -17.05 -48.36 73.51
CA ARG A 42 -15.66 -48.36 74.04
C ARG A 42 -14.76 -47.30 73.38
N PHE A 43 -15.15 -46.76 72.21
CA PHE A 43 -14.35 -45.74 71.50
C PHE A 43 -14.64 -44.30 71.96
N GLN A 44 -15.60 -44.09 72.85
CA GLN A 44 -15.95 -42.75 73.36
C GLN A 44 -15.34 -42.37 74.72
N LEU A 45 -14.49 -43.19 75.33
CA LEU A 45 -13.83 -42.88 76.60
C LEU A 45 -12.32 -43.05 76.43
N SER A 46 -11.64 -42.01 75.88
CA SER A 46 -10.29 -41.57 76.28
C SER A 46 -9.74 -40.62 75.23
N SER A 47 -9.86 -39.36 75.47
CA SER A 47 -8.80 -38.39 75.18
C SER A 47 -9.18 -37.01 75.66
N LYS A 48 -9.01 -36.83 76.95
CA LYS A 48 -8.84 -35.49 77.56
C LYS A 48 -7.39 -35.14 77.28
N VAL A 49 -7.15 -34.36 76.22
CA VAL A 49 -5.88 -33.72 75.93
C VAL A 49 -6.08 -32.23 76.19
N GLU A 50 -5.31 -31.69 77.09
CA GLU A 50 -5.22 -30.26 77.35
C GLU A 50 -4.79 -29.49 76.16
N PRO A 51 -5.30 -28.25 75.89
CA PRO A 51 -4.87 -27.47 74.75
C PRO A 51 -3.51 -26.84 75.05
N VAL A 52 -2.46 -27.37 74.45
CA VAL A 52 -1.22 -26.62 74.27
C VAL A 52 -1.50 -25.55 73.22
N ALA A 53 -1.56 -24.32 73.65
CA ALA A 53 -1.65 -23.15 72.76
C ALA A 53 -0.34 -23.02 72.01
N THR A 54 -0.28 -23.59 70.79
CA THR A 54 0.69 -23.19 69.79
C THR A 54 -0.02 -22.26 68.84
N SER A 55 0.17 -20.98 69.07
CA SER A 55 -0.19 -19.91 68.17
C SER A 55 0.67 -20.01 66.90
N SER A 56 0.31 -20.89 65.98
CA SER A 56 0.72 -20.71 64.56
C SER A 56 -0.27 -19.74 63.98
N SER A 57 0.10 -18.49 63.99
CA SER A 57 -0.48 -17.47 63.13
C SER A 57 -0.24 -17.87 61.68
N SER A 58 -0.99 -18.84 61.16
CA SER A 58 -1.21 -18.99 59.77
C SER A 58 -2.02 -17.77 59.35
N SER A 59 -1.35 -16.75 58.83
CA SER A 59 -2.02 -15.71 58.07
C SER A 59 -2.82 -16.45 56.99
N LYS A 60 -4.14 -16.49 57.11
CA LYS A 60 -5.01 -16.93 56.04
C LYS A 60 -4.71 -16.03 54.84
N MET A 61 -3.80 -16.46 53.97
CA MET A 61 -3.66 -15.81 52.68
C MET A 61 -5.03 -15.90 52.01
N THR A 62 -5.72 -14.78 52.03
CA THR A 62 -6.99 -14.68 51.34
C THR A 62 -6.65 -14.64 49.83
N ALA A 63 -7.21 -15.58 49.08
CA ALA A 63 -6.99 -15.62 47.65
C ALA A 63 -8.34 -15.55 46.91
N ILE A 64 -8.36 -14.85 45.80
CA ILE A 64 -9.49 -14.82 44.88
C ILE A 64 -9.25 -15.88 43.80
N ALA A 65 -10.20 -16.79 43.65
CA ALA A 65 -10.20 -17.76 42.55
C ALA A 65 -10.96 -17.19 41.35
N ALA A 66 -10.38 -17.30 40.18
CA ALA A 66 -10.98 -16.89 38.92
C ALA A 66 -10.65 -17.88 37.82
N LEU A 67 -11.54 -18.03 36.84
CA LEU A 67 -11.23 -18.70 35.57
C LEU A 67 -10.54 -17.71 34.66
N GLY A 68 -9.62 -18.20 33.85
CA GLY A 68 -8.91 -17.37 32.89
C GLY A 68 -8.55 -18.12 31.63
N ARG A 69 -8.01 -17.41 30.65
CA ARG A 69 -7.44 -17.96 29.42
C ARG A 69 -6.04 -17.39 29.17
N LEU A 70 -5.20 -18.20 28.55
CA LEU A 70 -3.87 -17.78 28.11
C LEU A 70 -3.97 -16.91 26.86
N GLU A 71 -3.32 -15.76 26.85
CA GLU A 71 -3.22 -14.88 25.68
C GLU A 71 -1.77 -14.40 25.49
N PRO A 72 -1.32 -14.17 24.22
CA PRO A 72 -0.05 -13.53 23.98
C PRO A 72 -0.08 -12.06 24.41
N GLN A 73 1.08 -11.43 24.54
CA GLN A 73 1.20 -10.01 24.82
C GLN A 73 0.48 -9.16 23.76
N GLY A 74 -0.52 -8.41 24.15
CA GLY A 74 -1.44 -7.72 23.25
C GLY A 74 -2.46 -8.71 22.67
N GLU A 75 -3.25 -8.24 21.76
CA GLU A 75 -4.26 -9.08 21.10
C GLU A 75 -3.63 -9.89 19.95
N VAL A 76 -4.26 -11.00 19.61
CA VAL A 76 -3.93 -11.77 18.40
C VAL A 76 -4.32 -10.94 17.17
N ILE A 77 -3.33 -10.63 16.36
CA ILE A 77 -3.53 -9.85 15.13
C ILE A 77 -3.85 -10.80 13.98
N ARG A 78 -5.00 -10.60 13.37
CA ARG A 78 -5.41 -11.32 12.18
C ARG A 78 -4.80 -10.63 10.95
N LEU A 79 -3.91 -11.33 10.25
CA LEU A 79 -3.35 -10.86 8.99
C LEU A 79 -4.37 -11.10 7.87
N SER A 80 -4.86 -10.03 7.28
CA SER A 80 -5.80 -10.06 6.15
C SER A 80 -5.17 -9.42 4.91
N ALA A 81 -5.80 -9.62 3.74
CA ALA A 81 -5.42 -8.90 2.55
C ALA A 81 -5.75 -7.41 2.71
N PRO A 82 -4.88 -6.51 2.25
CA PRO A 82 -5.14 -5.07 2.27
C PRO A 82 -6.37 -4.66 1.44
N ASP A 83 -6.69 -5.47 0.43
CA ASP A 83 -7.85 -5.29 -0.45
C ASP A 83 -8.75 -6.52 -0.35
N SER A 84 -9.80 -6.42 0.47
CA SER A 84 -10.73 -7.54 0.73
C SER A 84 -11.93 -7.58 -0.21
N GLN A 85 -12.04 -6.65 -1.17
CA GLN A 85 -13.27 -6.48 -1.96
C GLN A 85 -13.43 -7.41 -3.17
N GLY A 86 -12.49 -8.29 -3.47
CA GLY A 86 -12.51 -8.98 -4.75
C GLY A 86 -12.25 -10.49 -4.77
N GLY A 87 -12.33 -11.19 -3.64
CA GLY A 87 -12.02 -12.62 -3.65
C GLY A 87 -10.56 -12.93 -3.97
N VAL A 88 -9.65 -12.09 -3.46
CA VAL A 88 -8.20 -12.23 -3.61
C VAL A 88 -7.74 -13.60 -3.05
N ARG A 89 -6.84 -14.25 -3.78
CA ARG A 89 -6.31 -15.57 -3.43
C ARG A 89 -4.86 -15.48 -2.94
N VAL A 90 -4.50 -16.39 -2.06
CA VAL A 90 -3.09 -16.61 -1.70
C VAL A 90 -2.40 -17.38 -2.84
N THR A 91 -1.40 -16.78 -3.47
CA THR A 91 -0.57 -17.47 -4.47
C THR A 91 0.52 -18.27 -3.77
N LYS A 92 1.19 -17.66 -2.80
CA LYS A 92 2.28 -18.33 -2.06
C LYS A 92 2.30 -17.87 -0.62
N LEU A 93 2.44 -18.84 0.28
CA LEU A 93 2.70 -18.59 1.69
C LEU A 93 4.21 -18.69 1.94
N MET A 94 4.77 -17.70 2.64
CA MET A 94 6.21 -17.58 2.91
C MET A 94 6.58 -18.03 4.32
N VAL A 95 5.59 -18.45 5.11
CA VAL A 95 5.72 -18.83 6.52
C VAL A 95 4.87 -20.06 6.83
N ASN A 96 5.24 -20.77 7.90
CA ASN A 96 4.50 -21.91 8.45
C ASN A 96 3.97 -21.56 9.84
N LYS A 97 3.01 -22.37 10.33
CA LYS A 97 2.58 -22.31 11.72
C LYS A 97 3.79 -22.50 12.66
N GLY A 98 3.92 -21.62 13.64
CA GLY A 98 5.01 -21.63 14.60
C GLY A 98 6.23 -20.77 14.22
N ASP A 99 6.31 -20.30 13.00
CA ASP A 99 7.43 -19.45 12.55
C ASP A 99 7.42 -18.09 13.25
N LYS A 100 8.63 -17.64 13.61
CA LYS A 100 8.83 -16.27 14.12
C LYS A 100 9.04 -15.31 12.96
N VAL A 101 8.29 -14.22 12.95
CA VAL A 101 8.34 -13.18 11.92
C VAL A 101 8.73 -11.84 12.51
N ARG A 102 9.40 -11.01 11.71
CA ARG A 102 9.73 -9.62 12.06
C ARG A 102 8.71 -8.66 11.47
N GLN A 103 8.58 -7.50 12.07
CA GLN A 103 7.79 -6.41 11.49
C GLN A 103 8.27 -6.10 10.06
N GLY A 104 7.32 -5.96 9.12
CA GLY A 104 7.58 -5.72 7.70
C GLY A 104 7.93 -6.97 6.88
N GLN A 105 8.17 -8.12 7.50
CA GLN A 105 8.47 -9.37 6.79
C GLN A 105 7.26 -9.81 5.96
N VAL A 106 7.49 -10.24 4.72
CA VAL A 106 6.44 -10.79 3.84
C VAL A 106 6.00 -12.14 4.36
N VAL A 107 4.70 -12.29 4.60
CA VAL A 107 4.05 -13.49 5.09
C VAL A 107 3.38 -14.25 3.95
N ALA A 108 2.73 -13.53 3.03
CA ALA A 108 2.05 -14.12 1.88
C ALA A 108 2.15 -13.23 0.64
N ILE A 109 2.10 -13.86 -0.52
CA ILE A 109 2.03 -13.25 -1.85
C ILE A 109 0.64 -13.55 -2.42
N LEU A 110 -0.04 -12.50 -2.88
CA LEU A 110 -1.38 -12.58 -3.43
C LEU A 110 -1.37 -12.83 -4.95
N ASP A 111 -2.47 -13.27 -5.52
CA ASP A 111 -2.63 -13.52 -6.97
C ASP A 111 -2.54 -12.25 -7.81
N THR A 112 -2.78 -11.09 -7.21
CA THR A 112 -2.59 -9.77 -7.82
C THR A 112 -1.13 -9.35 -7.99
N TYR A 113 -0.16 -10.11 -7.48
CA TYR A 113 1.27 -9.76 -7.51
C TYR A 113 1.82 -9.59 -8.93
N PHE A 114 1.67 -10.60 -9.79
CA PHE A 114 2.23 -10.56 -11.14
C PHE A 114 1.56 -9.51 -12.05
N PRO A 115 0.22 -9.37 -12.09
CA PRO A 115 -0.44 -8.30 -12.82
C PRO A 115 0.00 -6.90 -12.37
N ARG A 116 0.12 -6.67 -11.07
CA ARG A 116 0.55 -5.38 -10.51
C ARG A 116 2.04 -5.11 -10.75
N LEU A 117 2.89 -6.14 -10.72
CA LEU A 117 4.30 -6.01 -11.10
C LEU A 117 4.44 -5.59 -12.57
N ALA A 118 3.70 -6.23 -13.47
CA ALA A 118 3.70 -5.87 -14.89
C ALA A 118 3.19 -4.43 -15.12
N ALA A 119 2.20 -3.98 -14.34
CA ALA A 119 1.72 -2.60 -14.37
C ALA A 119 2.80 -1.61 -13.89
N LEU A 120 3.55 -1.94 -12.85
CA LEU A 120 4.68 -1.15 -12.37
C LEU A 120 5.78 -1.05 -13.42
N GLU A 121 6.17 -2.16 -14.03
CA GLU A 121 7.17 -2.19 -15.12
C GLU A 121 6.70 -1.34 -16.32
N LYS A 122 5.44 -1.44 -16.71
CA LYS A 122 4.86 -0.60 -17.77
C LYS A 122 4.95 0.89 -17.42
N ALA A 123 4.60 1.28 -16.19
CA ALA A 123 4.70 2.67 -15.74
C ALA A 123 6.16 3.17 -15.75
N GLN A 124 7.13 2.34 -15.38
CA GLN A 124 8.55 2.67 -15.48
C GLN A 124 8.99 2.92 -16.93
N GLN A 125 8.53 2.11 -17.89
CA GLN A 125 8.81 2.34 -19.30
C GLN A 125 8.19 3.66 -19.80
N GLN A 126 7.02 4.05 -19.29
CA GLN A 126 6.41 5.34 -19.64
C GLN A 126 7.26 6.53 -19.18
N VAL A 127 7.94 6.45 -18.03
CA VAL A 127 8.91 7.47 -17.60
C VAL A 127 10.05 7.60 -18.59
N LEU A 128 10.60 6.50 -19.09
CA LEU A 128 11.68 6.53 -20.10
C LEU A 128 11.22 7.19 -21.40
N VAL A 129 9.99 6.90 -21.85
CA VAL A 129 9.41 7.54 -23.03
C VAL A 129 9.23 9.04 -22.83
N ALA A 130 8.66 9.47 -21.70
CA ALA A 130 8.49 10.88 -21.38
C ALA A 130 9.84 11.60 -21.27
N GLN A 131 10.85 10.98 -20.66
CA GLN A 131 12.20 11.50 -20.57
C GLN A 131 12.87 11.65 -21.96
N ALA A 132 12.67 10.69 -22.86
CA ALA A 132 13.15 10.78 -24.23
C ALA A 132 12.47 11.93 -24.98
N SER A 133 11.17 12.12 -24.80
CA SER A 133 10.42 13.26 -25.36
C SER A 133 10.95 14.61 -24.84
N LEU A 134 11.17 14.73 -23.53
CA LEU A 134 11.78 15.92 -22.93
C LEU A 134 13.17 16.21 -23.53
N ASN A 135 14.00 15.19 -23.71
CA ASN A 135 15.32 15.34 -24.32
C ASN A 135 15.21 15.78 -25.79
N GLN A 136 14.22 15.27 -26.52
CA GLN A 136 13.95 15.69 -27.91
C GLN A 136 13.55 17.16 -27.97
N VAL A 137 12.65 17.62 -27.07
CA VAL A 137 12.24 19.03 -26.97
C VAL A 137 13.44 19.91 -26.63
N LYS A 138 14.27 19.51 -25.65
CA LYS A 138 15.50 20.24 -25.27
C LYS A 138 16.53 20.30 -26.39
N ALA A 139 16.66 19.28 -27.20
CA ALA A 139 17.55 19.26 -28.36
C ALA A 139 17.10 20.23 -29.47
N GLY A 140 15.80 20.59 -29.52
CA GLY A 140 15.26 21.49 -30.52
C GLY A 140 15.14 20.88 -31.92
N ALA A 141 15.22 21.75 -32.95
CA ALA A 141 15.14 21.32 -34.34
C ALA A 141 16.37 20.50 -34.76
N LYS A 142 16.19 19.65 -35.76
CA LYS A 142 17.28 18.87 -36.34
C LYS A 142 18.31 19.80 -36.99
N ASP A 143 19.58 19.53 -36.79
CA ASP A 143 20.69 20.30 -37.41
C ASP A 143 20.58 20.37 -38.92
N GLY A 144 20.02 19.33 -39.57
CA GLY A 144 19.75 19.31 -40.98
C GLY A 144 18.75 20.39 -41.42
N ASP A 145 17.67 20.62 -40.66
CA ASP A 145 16.62 21.59 -40.99
C ASP A 145 17.19 23.05 -40.80
N ILE A 146 17.97 23.25 -39.77
CA ILE A 146 18.66 24.50 -39.51
C ILE A 146 19.67 24.82 -40.64
N SER A 147 20.44 23.81 -41.03
CA SER A 147 21.44 23.94 -42.10
C SER A 147 20.80 24.19 -43.48
N ALA A 148 19.69 23.52 -43.81
CA ALA A 148 18.93 23.76 -45.04
C ALA A 148 18.37 25.20 -45.09
N GLN A 149 17.84 25.71 -43.97
CA GLN A 149 17.34 27.09 -43.92
C GLN A 149 18.46 28.11 -44.02
N LYS A 150 19.62 27.88 -43.41
CA LYS A 150 20.82 28.71 -43.57
C LYS A 150 21.31 28.77 -44.99
N ALA A 151 21.33 27.64 -45.71
CA ALA A 151 21.67 27.56 -47.10
C ALA A 151 20.70 28.37 -48.00
N THR A 152 19.39 28.32 -47.69
CA THR A 152 18.37 29.13 -48.37
C THR A 152 18.63 30.62 -48.18
N ILE A 153 18.95 31.06 -46.97
CA ILE A 153 19.30 32.47 -46.71
C ILE A 153 20.55 32.87 -47.48
N ALA A 154 21.62 32.06 -47.47
CA ALA A 154 22.85 32.34 -48.19
C ALA A 154 22.60 32.42 -49.70
N ARG A 155 21.73 31.62 -50.29
CA ARG A 155 21.31 31.71 -51.68
C ARG A 155 20.63 33.05 -51.96
N LEU A 156 19.64 33.45 -51.14
CA LEU A 156 18.94 34.73 -51.32
C LEU A 156 19.89 35.95 -51.17
N GLU A 157 20.86 35.86 -50.27
CA GLU A 157 21.89 36.92 -50.12
C GLU A 157 22.81 37.01 -51.34
N ALA A 158 23.17 35.88 -51.93
CA ALA A 158 23.95 35.83 -53.18
C ALA A 158 23.15 36.40 -54.37
N GLU A 159 21.87 36.03 -54.48
CA GLU A 159 20.93 36.52 -55.50
C GLU A 159 20.72 38.02 -55.41
N LEU A 160 20.51 38.55 -54.18
CA LEU A 160 20.40 40.00 -53.95
C LEU A 160 21.66 40.75 -54.41
N ARG A 161 22.86 40.24 -54.06
CA ARG A 161 24.12 40.85 -54.49
C ARG A 161 24.30 40.82 -55.99
N GLY A 162 24.02 39.66 -56.63
CA GLY A 162 24.16 39.49 -58.07
C GLY A 162 23.22 40.37 -58.86
N GLU A 163 21.92 40.36 -58.49
CA GLU A 163 20.89 41.17 -59.16
C GLU A 163 21.17 42.66 -58.98
N THR A 164 21.55 43.11 -57.77
CA THR A 164 21.94 44.53 -57.54
C THR A 164 23.10 44.94 -58.44
N SER A 165 24.16 44.11 -58.53
CA SER A 165 25.33 44.43 -59.34
C SER A 165 24.98 44.48 -60.86
N ALA A 166 24.18 43.54 -61.38
CA ALA A 166 23.77 43.48 -62.76
C ALA A 166 22.91 44.70 -63.18
N GLN A 167 21.94 45.03 -62.28
CA GLN A 167 21.10 46.21 -62.56
C GLN A 167 21.82 47.52 -62.40
N GLN A 168 22.74 47.66 -61.42
CA GLN A 168 23.61 48.83 -61.34
C GLN A 168 24.50 49.07 -62.58
N ALA A 169 25.03 47.95 -63.15
CA ALA A 169 25.77 48.06 -64.38
C ALA A 169 24.87 48.52 -65.57
N THR A 170 23.63 48.09 -65.61
CA THR A 170 22.65 48.57 -66.61
C THR A 170 22.33 50.06 -66.42
N ILE A 171 22.11 50.50 -65.20
CA ILE A 171 21.85 51.87 -64.85
C ILE A 171 23.05 52.72 -65.24
N ALA A 172 24.28 52.32 -64.95
CA ALA A 172 25.50 53.04 -65.28
C ALA A 172 25.65 53.27 -66.83
N ARG A 173 25.28 52.21 -67.59
CA ARG A 173 25.25 52.31 -69.08
C ARG A 173 24.21 53.36 -69.52
N LEU A 174 22.96 53.25 -69.00
CA LEU A 174 21.89 54.19 -69.36
C LEU A 174 22.19 55.62 -68.90
N GLU A 175 22.88 55.85 -67.77
CA GLU A 175 23.34 57.14 -67.32
C GLU A 175 24.42 57.78 -68.28
N ALA A 176 25.28 56.94 -68.83
CA ALA A 176 26.22 57.35 -69.87
C ALA A 176 25.53 57.77 -71.17
N GLU A 177 24.52 56.93 -71.61
CA GLU A 177 23.70 57.24 -72.79
C GLU A 177 22.89 58.54 -72.58
N TRP A 178 22.31 58.71 -71.39
CA TRP A 178 21.57 59.92 -71.08
C TRP A 178 22.42 61.15 -71.10
N ARG A 179 23.65 61.18 -70.47
CA ARG A 179 24.60 62.28 -70.53
C ARG A 179 24.98 62.63 -71.96
N ASN A 180 25.17 61.66 -72.86
CA ASN A 180 25.46 61.85 -74.25
C ASN A 180 24.29 62.53 -75.00
N ALA A 181 23.06 62.00 -74.81
CA ALA A 181 21.81 62.49 -75.37
C ALA A 181 21.54 63.96 -74.89
N GLU A 182 21.78 64.21 -73.61
CA GLU A 182 21.65 65.57 -73.04
C GLU A 182 22.60 66.55 -73.67
N SER A 183 23.89 66.24 -73.81
CA SER A 183 24.89 67.05 -74.48
C SER A 183 24.60 67.34 -75.94
N GLU A 184 24.10 66.29 -76.64
CA GLU A 184 23.66 66.37 -78.03
C GLU A 184 22.43 67.29 -78.18
N ASN A 185 21.41 67.09 -77.33
CA ASN A 185 20.23 67.95 -77.34
C ASN A 185 20.59 69.45 -77.06
N GLN A 186 21.44 69.73 -76.05
CA GLN A 186 21.87 71.07 -75.74
C GLN A 186 22.56 71.75 -76.95
N ARG A 187 23.44 71.00 -77.66
CA ARG A 187 24.14 71.48 -78.85
C ARG A 187 23.15 71.80 -79.97
N TYR A 188 22.22 70.88 -80.27
CA TYR A 188 21.22 71.02 -81.31
C TYR A 188 20.21 72.14 -81.00
N GLN A 189 19.81 72.31 -79.75
CA GLN A 189 18.99 73.47 -79.33
C GLN A 189 19.68 74.78 -79.55
N GLN A 190 21.01 74.88 -79.36
CA GLN A 190 21.80 76.07 -79.63
C GLN A 190 21.86 76.33 -81.16
N LEU A 191 22.18 75.32 -81.97
CA LEU A 191 22.23 75.45 -83.44
C LEU A 191 20.87 75.84 -84.05
N TYR A 192 19.77 75.40 -83.49
CA TYR A 192 18.40 75.77 -83.88
C TYR A 192 18.15 77.27 -83.56
N LYS A 193 18.56 77.76 -82.40
CA LYS A 193 18.45 79.15 -82.02
C LYS A 193 19.28 80.05 -82.93
N GLU A 194 20.40 79.58 -83.45
CA GLU A 194 21.26 80.25 -84.41
C GLU A 194 20.77 80.14 -85.88
N GLY A 195 19.66 79.39 -86.09
CA GLY A 195 19.10 79.19 -87.44
C GLY A 195 19.87 78.25 -88.34
N ALA A 196 20.80 77.42 -87.78
CA ALA A 196 21.67 76.52 -88.49
C ALA A 196 21.09 75.18 -88.83
N ILE A 197 19.99 74.76 -88.15
CA ILE A 197 19.32 73.49 -88.32
C ILE A 197 17.78 73.66 -88.34
N SER A 198 17.01 72.57 -88.80
CA SER A 198 15.56 72.57 -88.79
C SER A 198 14.97 72.31 -87.37
N ALA A 199 13.73 72.77 -87.08
CA ALA A 199 13.01 72.45 -85.85
C ALA A 199 12.83 70.89 -85.70
N SER A 200 12.62 70.19 -86.77
CA SER A 200 12.49 68.72 -86.76
C SER A 200 13.74 68.02 -86.25
N ASP A 201 14.91 68.47 -86.60
CA ASP A 201 16.20 67.94 -86.18
C ASP A 201 16.40 68.19 -84.64
N ALA A 202 16.07 69.40 -84.20
CA ALA A 202 16.11 69.71 -82.73
C ALA A 202 15.10 68.87 -81.93
N ASP A 203 13.86 68.74 -82.43
CA ASP A 203 12.83 67.93 -81.80
C ASP A 203 13.22 66.47 -81.74
N THR A 204 13.87 65.95 -82.79
CA THR A 204 14.38 64.54 -82.81
C THR A 204 15.38 64.29 -81.68
N LYS A 205 16.29 65.20 -81.44
CA LYS A 205 17.29 65.08 -80.34
C LYS A 205 16.63 65.18 -78.97
N ARG A 206 15.67 66.11 -78.84
CA ARG A 206 14.87 66.18 -77.60
C ARG A 206 14.11 64.91 -77.32
N LEU A 207 13.39 64.30 -78.30
CA LEU A 207 12.67 63.05 -78.15
C LEU A 207 13.64 61.96 -77.70
N ARG A 208 14.86 61.93 -78.28
CA ARG A 208 15.85 60.89 -77.88
C ARG A 208 16.27 61.11 -76.42
N LEU A 209 16.53 62.35 -75.93
CA LEU A 209 16.81 62.61 -74.55
C LEU A 209 15.69 62.12 -73.60
N ASP A 210 14.44 62.52 -73.93
CA ASP A 210 13.24 62.10 -73.15
C ASP A 210 13.08 60.58 -73.10
N THR A 211 13.34 59.87 -74.24
CA THR A 211 13.26 58.43 -74.30
C THR A 211 14.29 57.76 -73.40
N VAL A 212 15.58 58.18 -73.45
CA VAL A 212 16.65 57.62 -72.63
C VAL A 212 16.43 57.97 -71.17
N GLN A 213 15.88 59.10 -70.84
CA GLN A 213 15.51 59.51 -69.45
C GLN A 213 14.44 58.57 -68.88
N GLN A 214 13.39 58.21 -69.68
CA GLN A 214 12.37 57.29 -69.25
C GLN A 214 12.96 55.90 -69.06
N GLN A 215 13.80 55.41 -69.94
CA GLN A 215 14.49 54.11 -69.80
C GLN A 215 15.35 54.08 -68.52
N LEU A 216 16.04 55.11 -68.18
CA LEU A 216 16.84 55.24 -66.97
C LEU A 216 15.95 55.20 -65.73
N ASN A 217 14.80 55.90 -65.75
CA ASN A 217 13.83 55.88 -64.64
C ASN A 217 13.23 54.52 -64.44
N GLU A 218 12.87 53.80 -65.53
CA GLU A 218 12.38 52.43 -65.48
C GLU A 218 13.41 51.48 -64.90
N ALA A 219 14.68 51.58 -65.29
CA ALA A 219 15.76 50.74 -64.76
C ALA A 219 15.97 50.98 -63.25
N LYS A 220 15.97 52.30 -62.83
CA LYS A 220 16.06 52.65 -61.37
C LYS A 220 14.87 52.10 -60.58
N ALA A 221 13.64 52.18 -61.12
CA ALA A 221 12.45 51.66 -60.49
C ALA A 221 12.45 50.11 -60.43
N SER A 222 12.99 49.45 -61.44
CA SER A 222 13.17 48.00 -61.49
C SER A 222 14.16 47.53 -60.44
N LEU A 223 15.33 48.17 -60.30
CA LEU A 223 16.31 47.87 -59.26
C LEU A 223 15.68 47.96 -57.87
N LYS A 224 14.98 49.08 -57.62
CA LYS A 224 14.32 49.31 -56.31
C LYS A 224 13.34 48.17 -55.99
N ARG A 225 12.48 47.78 -56.92
CA ARG A 225 11.51 46.69 -56.73
C ARG A 225 12.21 45.36 -56.49
N SER A 226 13.26 45.02 -57.23
CA SER A 226 14.03 43.78 -57.06
C SER A 226 14.66 43.71 -55.68
N ILE A 227 15.31 44.82 -55.23
CA ILE A 227 15.91 44.93 -53.87
C ILE A 227 14.83 44.74 -52.77
N GLU A 228 13.72 45.47 -52.88
CA GLU A 228 12.64 45.39 -51.89
C GLU A 228 12.05 43.96 -51.80
N THR A 229 11.87 43.30 -52.93
CA THR A 229 11.33 41.92 -52.99
C THR A 229 12.30 40.93 -52.33
N LEU A 230 13.58 40.97 -52.74
CA LEU A 230 14.61 40.06 -52.20
C LEU A 230 14.89 40.29 -50.72
N GLN A 231 14.87 41.60 -50.26
CA GLN A 231 14.99 41.92 -48.87
C GLN A 231 13.83 41.39 -48.01
N LYS A 232 12.57 41.44 -48.52
CA LYS A 232 11.42 40.84 -47.86
C LYS A 232 11.58 39.32 -47.76
N GLN A 233 11.95 38.65 -48.83
CA GLN A 233 12.20 37.19 -48.80
C GLN A 233 13.32 36.79 -47.83
N LEU A 234 14.39 37.61 -47.80
CA LEU A 234 15.48 37.40 -46.83
C LEU A 234 15.01 37.53 -45.39
N THR A 235 14.18 38.58 -45.13
CA THR A 235 13.60 38.78 -43.79
C THR A 235 12.70 37.62 -43.37
N GLU A 236 11.84 37.14 -44.28
CA GLU A 236 11.02 35.98 -44.05
C GLU A 236 11.87 34.73 -43.82
N GLY A 237 12.93 34.50 -44.61
CA GLY A 237 13.87 33.42 -44.42
C GLY A 237 14.56 33.42 -43.05
N LYS A 238 14.98 34.59 -42.57
CA LYS A 238 15.59 34.79 -41.26
C LYS A 238 14.60 34.58 -40.12
N ALA A 239 13.35 35.08 -40.28
CA ALA A 239 12.29 34.84 -39.30
C ALA A 239 11.96 33.34 -39.19
N ARG A 240 11.91 32.64 -40.32
CA ARG A 240 11.70 31.19 -40.35
C ARG A 240 12.85 30.43 -39.66
N LEU A 241 14.10 30.81 -39.89
CA LEU A 241 15.25 30.22 -39.20
C LEU A 241 15.14 30.40 -37.69
N LYS A 242 14.77 31.60 -37.23
CA LYS A 242 14.56 31.86 -35.81
C LYS A 242 13.46 30.97 -35.22
N SER A 243 12.33 30.90 -35.89
CA SER A 243 11.20 30.03 -35.43
C SER A 243 11.56 28.56 -35.40
N ILE A 244 12.35 28.05 -36.35
CA ILE A 244 12.80 26.63 -36.35
C ILE A 244 13.80 26.41 -35.22
N ALA A 245 14.74 27.31 -35.00
CA ALA A 245 15.80 27.17 -34.00
C ALA A 245 15.34 27.45 -32.56
N GLU A 246 14.14 28.00 -32.38
CA GLU A 246 13.65 28.42 -31.05
C GLU A 246 13.14 27.20 -30.27
N VAL A 247 13.80 26.93 -29.13
CA VAL A 247 13.30 26.01 -28.11
C VAL A 247 12.56 26.84 -27.07
N ARG A 248 11.24 26.73 -27.03
CA ARG A 248 10.41 27.54 -26.12
C ARG A 248 10.46 27.00 -24.70
N PRO A 249 10.68 27.82 -23.68
CA PRO A 249 10.64 27.40 -22.28
C PRO A 249 9.31 26.71 -21.89
N THR A 250 8.21 27.12 -22.50
CA THR A 250 6.88 26.53 -22.28
C THR A 250 6.81 25.09 -22.76
N ASP A 251 7.46 24.76 -23.87
CA ASP A 251 7.47 23.39 -24.40
C ASP A 251 8.33 22.47 -23.53
N ILE A 252 9.44 23.00 -23.02
CA ILE A 252 10.26 22.29 -22.02
C ILE A 252 9.46 22.05 -20.74
N ALA A 253 8.75 23.08 -20.24
CA ALA A 253 7.94 22.96 -19.03
C ALA A 253 6.81 21.95 -19.19
N ALA A 254 6.15 21.92 -20.35
CA ALA A 254 5.12 20.92 -20.66
C ALA A 254 5.69 19.50 -20.66
N ALA A 255 6.79 19.28 -21.40
CA ALA A 255 7.45 17.97 -21.43
C ALA A 255 8.01 17.55 -20.05
N GLN A 256 8.43 18.51 -19.21
CA GLN A 256 8.83 18.24 -17.83
C GLN A 256 7.65 17.79 -16.98
N ALA A 257 6.48 18.43 -17.11
CA ALA A 257 5.26 18.03 -16.43
C ALA A 257 4.80 16.61 -16.85
N ASP A 258 4.99 16.25 -18.12
CA ASP A 258 4.71 14.88 -18.59
C ASP A 258 5.61 13.84 -17.89
N VAL A 259 6.90 14.16 -17.69
CA VAL A 259 7.82 13.29 -16.91
C VAL A 259 7.36 13.17 -15.46
N GLU A 260 6.97 14.27 -14.82
CA GLU A 260 6.48 14.26 -13.44
C GLU A 260 5.19 13.45 -13.31
N SER A 261 4.27 13.57 -14.27
CA SER A 261 3.04 12.76 -14.33
C SER A 261 3.34 11.26 -14.49
N ALA A 262 4.30 10.91 -15.34
CA ALA A 262 4.74 9.52 -15.50
C ALA A 262 5.38 8.97 -14.21
N VAL A 263 6.19 9.77 -13.49
CA VAL A 263 6.77 9.41 -12.19
C VAL A 263 5.67 9.21 -11.13
N ALA A 264 4.65 10.05 -11.11
CA ALA A 264 3.50 9.87 -10.23
C ALA A 264 2.78 8.54 -10.51
N SER A 265 2.62 8.17 -11.78
CA SER A 265 2.05 6.87 -12.18
C SER A 265 2.89 5.68 -11.72
N VAL A 266 4.22 5.79 -11.72
CA VAL A 266 5.12 4.76 -11.14
C VAL A 266 4.89 4.62 -9.63
N ASN A 267 4.77 5.74 -8.91
CA ASN A 267 4.54 5.71 -7.47
C ASN A 267 3.19 5.06 -7.13
N GLN A 268 2.15 5.36 -7.91
CA GLN A 268 0.84 4.72 -7.77
C GLN A 268 0.95 3.21 -8.03
N ALA A 269 1.51 2.79 -9.16
CA ALA A 269 1.65 1.38 -9.51
C ALA A 269 2.50 0.61 -8.49
N LYS A 270 3.53 1.25 -7.90
CA LYS A 270 4.35 0.69 -6.84
C LYS A 270 3.55 0.49 -5.55
N ALA A 271 2.74 1.46 -5.15
CA ALA A 271 1.87 1.33 -3.99
C ALA A 271 0.85 0.19 -4.18
N GLU A 272 0.25 0.09 -5.37
CA GLU A 272 -0.65 -1.01 -5.73
C GLU A 272 0.06 -2.38 -5.72
N TRP A 273 1.29 -2.44 -6.22
CA TRP A 273 2.09 -3.67 -6.16
C TRP A 273 2.45 -4.06 -4.72
N ASP A 274 2.80 -3.11 -3.85
CA ASP A 274 3.06 -3.38 -2.43
C ASP A 274 1.82 -3.96 -1.71
N LEU A 275 0.60 -3.59 -2.11
CA LEU A 275 -0.64 -4.17 -1.59
C LEU A 275 -0.83 -5.65 -1.97
N SER A 276 -0.07 -6.18 -2.92
CA SER A 276 -0.07 -7.62 -3.25
C SER A 276 0.81 -8.47 -2.33
N LEU A 277 1.54 -7.82 -1.42
CA LEU A 277 2.41 -8.45 -0.43
C LEU A 277 1.82 -8.26 0.97
N VAL A 278 1.39 -9.34 1.58
CA VAL A 278 0.94 -9.28 2.98
C VAL A 278 2.13 -9.34 3.90
N ARG A 279 2.32 -8.27 4.67
CA ARG A 279 3.45 -8.11 5.59
C ARG A 279 3.00 -8.17 7.03
N SER A 280 3.87 -8.67 7.89
CA SER A 280 3.64 -8.66 9.33
C SER A 280 3.68 -7.23 9.89
N PRO A 281 2.64 -6.76 10.60
CA PRO A 281 2.63 -5.43 11.22
C PRO A 281 3.49 -5.36 12.50
N ILE A 282 3.81 -6.50 13.11
CA ILE A 282 4.60 -6.60 14.34
C ILE A 282 5.64 -7.73 14.26
N THR A 283 6.59 -7.71 15.16
CA THR A 283 7.44 -8.90 15.43
C THR A 283 6.66 -9.84 16.34
N GLY A 284 6.51 -11.11 15.93
CA GLY A 284 5.73 -12.10 16.65
C GLY A 284 5.90 -13.52 16.08
N GLN A 285 4.95 -14.37 16.37
CA GLN A 285 4.91 -15.77 15.92
C GLN A 285 3.60 -16.07 15.22
N ILE A 286 3.65 -16.80 14.11
CA ILE A 286 2.47 -17.29 13.40
C ILE A 286 1.82 -18.39 14.23
N MET A 287 0.64 -18.11 14.72
CA MET A 287 -0.09 -19.02 15.60
C MET A 287 -0.96 -20.01 14.81
N LYS A 288 -1.61 -19.51 13.76
CA LYS A 288 -2.50 -20.28 12.91
C LYS A 288 -2.45 -19.79 11.50
N ILE A 289 -2.60 -20.69 10.53
CA ILE A 289 -2.80 -20.37 9.11
C ILE A 289 -4.26 -20.63 8.80
N ASN A 290 -4.94 -19.62 8.25
CA ASN A 290 -6.37 -19.64 7.96
C ASN A 290 -6.65 -19.72 6.44
N ALA A 291 -5.68 -19.38 5.57
CA ALA A 291 -5.83 -19.51 4.13
C ALA A 291 -4.56 -20.09 3.51
N TRP A 292 -4.71 -21.09 2.67
CA TRP A 292 -3.63 -21.82 1.99
C TRP A 292 -3.46 -21.34 0.54
N PRO A 293 -2.30 -21.63 -0.09
CA PRO A 293 -2.11 -21.32 -1.50
C PRO A 293 -3.24 -21.88 -2.39
N GLY A 294 -3.81 -21.02 -3.23
CA GLY A 294 -4.98 -21.30 -4.08
C GLY A 294 -6.33 -20.94 -3.47
N GLU A 295 -6.41 -20.74 -2.16
CA GLU A 295 -7.65 -20.39 -1.48
C GLU A 295 -7.95 -18.88 -1.53
N VAL A 296 -9.24 -18.55 -1.53
CA VAL A 296 -9.75 -17.19 -1.39
C VAL A 296 -9.66 -16.77 0.08
N ILE A 297 -9.16 -15.57 0.31
CA ILE A 297 -9.03 -15.02 1.66
C ILE A 297 -10.42 -14.61 2.16
N GLY A 298 -10.88 -15.30 3.21
CA GLY A 298 -12.16 -15.03 3.87
C GLY A 298 -12.03 -14.01 5.01
N THR A 299 -13.10 -13.92 5.80
CA THR A 299 -13.19 -13.04 6.99
C THR A 299 -12.21 -13.41 8.10
N THR A 300 -11.70 -14.64 8.10
CA THR A 300 -10.68 -15.13 9.04
C THR A 300 -9.27 -14.66 8.70
N GLY A 301 -9.09 -14.00 7.55
CA GLY A 301 -7.77 -13.56 7.08
C GLY A 301 -6.87 -14.71 6.61
N ILE A 302 -5.57 -14.48 6.56
CA ILE A 302 -4.55 -15.41 6.06
C ILE A 302 -3.92 -16.19 7.21
N ALA A 303 -3.56 -15.49 8.30
CA ALA A 303 -2.91 -16.08 9.45
C ALA A 303 -3.16 -15.24 10.70
N ASP A 304 -3.08 -15.89 11.87
CA ASP A 304 -3.14 -15.26 13.17
C ASP A 304 -1.71 -15.08 13.71
N LEU A 305 -1.40 -13.89 14.16
CA LEU A 305 -0.08 -13.46 14.64
C LEU A 305 -0.17 -13.00 16.10
N GLY A 306 0.70 -13.50 16.97
CA GLY A 306 0.76 -13.14 18.37
C GLY A 306 2.19 -12.86 18.86
N ARG A 307 2.35 -12.02 19.88
CA ARG A 307 3.61 -11.82 20.58
C ARG A 307 3.81 -12.85 21.68
N THR A 308 4.12 -14.08 21.30
CA THR A 308 4.22 -15.22 22.22
C THR A 308 5.48 -15.25 23.09
N GLN A 309 6.37 -14.25 22.95
CA GLN A 309 7.55 -14.11 23.82
C GLN A 309 7.18 -13.80 25.26
N GLN A 310 6.06 -13.13 25.47
CA GLN A 310 5.48 -12.84 26.76
C GLN A 310 4.01 -13.25 26.72
N MET A 311 3.64 -14.18 27.58
CA MET A 311 2.26 -14.63 27.72
C MET A 311 1.62 -13.99 28.95
N TYR A 312 0.32 -13.82 28.85
CA TYR A 312 -0.55 -13.31 29.88
C TYR A 312 -1.68 -14.30 30.14
N VAL A 313 -2.25 -14.22 31.32
CA VAL A 313 -3.54 -14.84 31.61
C VAL A 313 -4.55 -13.72 31.78
N VAL A 314 -5.64 -13.78 31.03
CA VAL A 314 -6.80 -12.93 31.23
C VAL A 314 -7.74 -13.69 32.16
N ALA A 315 -7.79 -13.28 33.43
CA ALA A 315 -8.63 -13.88 34.47
C ALA A 315 -9.94 -13.10 34.60
N GLU A 316 -11.07 -13.80 34.54
CA GLU A 316 -12.42 -13.26 34.72
C GLU A 316 -12.77 -13.18 36.21
N VAL A 317 -12.51 -12.02 36.82
CA VAL A 317 -12.78 -11.78 38.24
C VAL A 317 -14.18 -11.19 38.41
N TYR A 318 -14.96 -11.72 39.34
CA TYR A 318 -16.30 -11.19 39.66
C TYR A 318 -16.26 -9.75 40.14
N GLU A 319 -17.27 -8.96 39.79
CA GLU A 319 -17.42 -7.54 40.19
C GLU A 319 -17.35 -7.37 41.76
N THR A 320 -17.86 -8.35 42.49
CA THR A 320 -17.83 -8.34 43.95
C THR A 320 -16.43 -8.38 44.55
N ASP A 321 -15.47 -9.03 43.85
CA ASP A 321 -14.12 -9.28 44.33
C ASP A 321 -13.08 -8.33 43.74
N ILE A 322 -13.39 -7.66 42.63
CA ILE A 322 -12.45 -6.78 41.92
C ILE A 322 -11.90 -5.65 42.78
N LYS A 323 -12.68 -5.17 43.79
CA LYS A 323 -12.25 -4.12 44.73
C LYS A 323 -11.05 -4.53 45.57
N LYS A 324 -10.77 -5.83 45.69
CA LYS A 324 -9.66 -6.40 46.47
C LYS A 324 -8.42 -6.62 45.59
N VAL A 325 -8.55 -6.63 44.24
CA VAL A 325 -7.45 -6.84 43.31
C VAL A 325 -6.66 -5.56 43.13
N ARG A 326 -5.32 -5.67 43.14
CA ARG A 326 -4.39 -4.56 42.92
C ARG A 326 -3.29 -4.98 41.97
N ILE A 327 -2.82 -4.06 41.12
CA ILE A 327 -1.66 -4.27 40.26
C ILE A 327 -0.44 -4.63 41.13
N GLY A 328 0.32 -5.65 40.71
CA GLY A 328 1.51 -6.16 41.38
C GLY A 328 1.26 -7.35 42.30
N GLN A 329 0.00 -7.69 42.62
CA GLN A 329 -0.33 -8.89 43.39
C GLN A 329 0.15 -10.15 42.71
N SER A 330 0.63 -11.14 43.49
CA SER A 330 1.08 -12.42 43.00
C SER A 330 -0.11 -13.34 42.70
N ALA A 331 0.00 -14.09 41.61
CA ALA A 331 -1.01 -15.09 41.23
C ALA A 331 -0.36 -16.44 40.91
N ILE A 332 -1.08 -17.51 41.22
CA ILE A 332 -0.75 -18.86 40.80
C ILE A 332 -1.77 -19.29 39.75
N ILE A 333 -1.25 -19.83 38.65
CA ILE A 333 -2.01 -20.25 37.50
C ILE A 333 -1.86 -21.77 37.38
N THR A 334 -2.96 -22.47 37.23
CA THR A 334 -3.01 -23.94 37.10
C THR A 334 -3.92 -24.36 35.97
N SER A 335 -3.61 -25.47 35.33
CA SER A 335 -4.46 -26.12 34.32
C SER A 335 -4.07 -27.59 34.23
N ASP A 336 -5.03 -28.43 33.89
CA ASP A 336 -4.78 -29.87 33.69
C ASP A 336 -3.87 -30.16 32.47
N ALA A 337 -3.84 -29.24 31.52
CA ALA A 337 -2.98 -29.32 30.33
C ALA A 337 -1.51 -28.85 30.59
N LEU A 338 -1.21 -28.33 31.78
CA LEU A 338 0.11 -27.80 32.08
C LEU A 338 0.84 -28.69 33.08
N PRO A 339 2.16 -28.95 32.90
CA PRO A 339 2.91 -29.89 33.77
C PRO A 339 3.22 -29.33 35.16
N GLY A 340 2.68 -28.18 35.54
CA GLY A 340 2.98 -27.54 36.82
C GLY A 340 2.20 -26.28 37.07
N LYS A 341 2.55 -25.57 38.19
CA LYS A 341 1.96 -24.29 38.56
C LYS A 341 2.81 -23.17 38.01
N LEU A 342 2.20 -22.29 37.19
CA LEU A 342 2.83 -21.08 36.73
C LEU A 342 2.66 -19.95 37.77
N ARG A 343 3.64 -19.05 37.82
CA ARG A 343 3.60 -17.86 38.64
C ARG A 343 3.49 -16.61 37.80
N GLY A 344 2.68 -15.68 38.25
CA GLY A 344 2.51 -14.41 37.56
C GLY A 344 2.16 -13.28 38.50
N LYS A 345 2.08 -12.09 37.99
CA LYS A 345 1.67 -10.88 38.69
C LYS A 345 0.57 -10.17 37.94
N VAL A 346 -0.36 -9.60 38.69
CA VAL A 346 -1.40 -8.72 38.13
C VAL A 346 -0.71 -7.53 37.47
N ALA A 347 -0.85 -7.42 36.17
CA ALA A 347 -0.24 -6.37 35.33
C ALA A 347 -1.23 -5.27 34.98
N ASP A 348 -2.51 -5.64 34.78
CA ASP A 348 -3.54 -4.70 34.37
C ASP A 348 -4.92 -5.16 34.90
N ILE A 349 -5.81 -4.20 35.12
CA ILE A 349 -7.20 -4.44 35.53
C ILE A 349 -8.10 -3.75 34.53
N GLY A 350 -8.98 -4.50 33.91
CA GLY A 350 -9.90 -4.00 32.88
C GLY A 350 -10.80 -2.89 33.42
N LEU A 351 -11.09 -1.95 32.54
CA LEU A 351 -11.96 -0.81 32.84
C LEU A 351 -13.42 -1.04 32.47
N GLN A 352 -13.72 -2.17 31.87
CA GLN A 352 -15.07 -2.53 31.42
C GLN A 352 -15.59 -3.74 32.20
N ILE A 353 -16.87 -3.67 32.54
CA ILE A 353 -17.58 -4.82 33.08
C ILE A 353 -18.20 -5.60 31.93
N GLY A 354 -17.81 -6.85 31.77
CA GLY A 354 -18.30 -7.77 30.77
C GLY A 354 -19.23 -8.83 31.35
N LYS A 355 -19.80 -9.62 30.43
CA LYS A 355 -20.46 -10.87 30.81
C LYS A 355 -19.42 -12.00 30.79
N GLN A 356 -19.56 -12.97 31.69
CA GLN A 356 -18.67 -14.11 31.71
C GLN A 356 -18.72 -14.89 30.39
N ASN A 357 -17.58 -15.02 29.70
CA ASN A 357 -17.45 -15.68 28.39
C ASN A 357 -16.80 -17.07 28.51
N ILE A 358 -16.08 -17.33 29.62
CA ILE A 358 -15.39 -18.62 29.83
C ILE A 358 -16.38 -19.65 30.38
N PHE A 359 -16.82 -20.52 29.50
CA PHE A 359 -17.48 -21.81 29.75
C PHE A 359 -18.66 -21.85 30.73
N ASN A 360 -19.80 -21.51 30.22
CA ASN A 360 -21.06 -21.97 30.81
C ASN A 360 -21.53 -23.21 30.06
N ASN A 361 -21.04 -24.41 30.49
CA ASN A 361 -21.53 -25.70 29.98
C ASN A 361 -22.94 -26.05 30.50
N ASN A 362 -23.54 -25.17 31.31
CA ASN A 362 -24.88 -25.38 31.82
C ASN A 362 -25.82 -24.29 31.26
N PRO A 363 -26.71 -24.65 30.29
CA PRO A 363 -27.64 -23.68 29.69
C PRO A 363 -28.69 -23.12 30.65
N GLN A 364 -28.76 -23.65 31.89
CA GLN A 364 -29.72 -23.25 32.91
C GLN A 364 -29.09 -22.42 34.05
N ALA A 365 -27.76 -22.21 34.04
CA ALA A 365 -27.13 -21.30 34.98
C ALA A 365 -27.40 -19.86 34.53
N ASP A 366 -28.01 -19.09 35.41
CA ASP A 366 -28.36 -17.69 35.23
C ASP A 366 -27.07 -16.88 34.96
N THR A 367 -26.87 -16.44 33.72
CA THR A 367 -25.59 -15.97 33.17
C THR A 367 -25.38 -14.48 33.33
N ASP A 368 -25.94 -13.86 34.34
CA ASP A 368 -25.79 -12.41 34.59
C ASP A 368 -24.59 -12.08 35.50
N ASN A 369 -23.61 -13.02 35.56
CA ASN A 369 -22.40 -12.78 36.36
C ASN A 369 -21.54 -11.70 35.67
N LYS A 370 -21.49 -10.53 36.28
CA LYS A 370 -20.65 -9.42 35.87
C LYS A 370 -19.21 -9.70 36.26
N ILE A 371 -18.33 -9.65 35.28
CA ILE A 371 -16.88 -9.87 35.45
C ILE A 371 -16.07 -8.68 34.99
N VAL A 372 -14.85 -8.61 35.50
CA VAL A 372 -13.80 -7.69 35.03
C VAL A 372 -12.59 -8.52 34.66
N ASP A 373 -12.05 -8.26 33.48
CA ASP A 373 -10.85 -8.92 32.98
C ASP A 373 -9.61 -8.40 33.74
N VAL A 374 -8.85 -9.28 34.33
CA VAL A 374 -7.61 -9.00 35.02
C VAL A 374 -6.47 -9.67 34.26
N LYS A 375 -5.55 -8.86 33.72
CA LYS A 375 -4.38 -9.38 32.98
C LYS A 375 -3.24 -9.69 33.95
N ILE A 376 -2.81 -10.93 33.96
CA ILE A 376 -1.74 -11.44 34.82
C ILE A 376 -0.56 -11.81 33.91
N ARG A 377 0.56 -11.16 34.09
CA ARG A 377 1.78 -11.44 33.36
C ARG A 377 2.48 -12.65 33.96
N ILE A 378 2.88 -13.60 33.14
CA ILE A 378 3.70 -14.74 33.55
C ILE A 378 5.14 -14.27 33.80
N ASP A 379 5.70 -14.57 34.97
CA ASP A 379 6.98 -13.98 35.40
C ASP A 379 8.19 -14.67 34.77
N ASN A 380 8.19 -16.00 34.65
CA ASN A 380 9.35 -16.76 34.22
C ASN A 380 9.41 -16.92 32.69
N LEU A 381 10.57 -16.71 32.08
CA LEU A 381 10.80 -16.87 30.64
C LEU A 381 10.58 -18.31 30.18
N GLN A 382 11.00 -19.30 30.99
CA GLN A 382 10.80 -20.72 30.67
C GLN A 382 9.31 -21.08 30.65
N ASP A 383 8.54 -20.59 31.62
CA ASP A 383 7.10 -20.78 31.70
C ASP A 383 6.41 -20.14 30.46
N ASN A 384 6.83 -18.93 30.05
CA ASN A 384 6.32 -18.28 28.83
C ASN A 384 6.57 -19.13 27.59
N GLN A 385 7.75 -19.73 27.45
CA GLN A 385 8.09 -20.59 26.30
C GLN A 385 7.26 -21.87 26.28
N GLN A 386 6.98 -22.47 27.46
CA GLN A 386 6.15 -23.67 27.56
C GLN A 386 4.71 -23.42 27.15
N VAL A 387 4.16 -22.24 27.45
CA VAL A 387 2.76 -21.91 27.18
C VAL A 387 2.56 -21.10 25.88
N ALA A 388 3.64 -20.74 25.16
CA ALA A 388 3.58 -19.96 23.93
C ALA A 388 2.70 -20.58 22.81
N GLY A 389 2.52 -21.89 22.83
CA GLY A 389 1.66 -22.62 21.87
C GLY A 389 0.21 -22.84 22.33
N PHE A 390 -0.15 -22.42 23.55
CA PHE A 390 -1.44 -22.73 24.17
C PHE A 390 -2.33 -21.48 24.34
N THR A 391 -2.41 -20.66 23.31
CA THR A 391 -3.35 -19.51 23.32
C THR A 391 -4.78 -20.04 23.43
N ASP A 392 -5.63 -19.32 24.18
CA ASP A 392 -7.01 -19.66 24.54
C ASP A 392 -7.12 -20.90 25.45
N LEU A 393 -6.01 -21.42 25.98
CA LEU A 393 -6.08 -22.49 26.98
C LEU A 393 -6.75 -21.97 28.25
N GLN A 394 -7.76 -22.68 28.70
CA GLN A 394 -8.43 -22.41 29.97
C GLN A 394 -7.50 -22.74 31.15
N VAL A 395 -7.46 -21.84 32.09
CA VAL A 395 -6.65 -21.95 33.32
C VAL A 395 -7.45 -21.49 34.54
N GLU A 396 -7.10 -22.05 35.68
CA GLU A 396 -7.56 -21.55 36.98
C GLU A 396 -6.50 -20.63 37.56
N VAL A 397 -6.95 -19.52 38.14
CA VAL A 397 -6.08 -18.47 38.70
C VAL A 397 -6.44 -18.24 40.15
N LEU A 398 -5.42 -18.23 41.03
CA LEU A 398 -5.53 -17.81 42.42
C LEU A 398 -4.72 -16.55 42.65
N ILE A 399 -5.39 -15.41 42.82
CA ILE A 399 -4.78 -14.11 43.11
C ILE A 399 -4.68 -13.93 44.60
N TYR A 400 -3.48 -13.76 45.13
CA TYR A 400 -3.24 -13.54 46.58
C TYR A 400 -3.43 -12.07 46.93
N ILE A 401 -4.21 -11.84 48.01
CA ILE A 401 -4.58 -10.50 48.46
C ILE A 401 -3.76 -10.12 49.68
#